data_5b72bae48aeebee2f57978b762dc34cb
#
_entry.id   5b72bae48aeebee2f57978b762dc34cb
#
_cell.length_a   1.000
_cell.length_b   1.000
_cell.length_c   1.000
_cell.angle_alpha   90.00
_cell.angle_beta   90.00
_cell.angle_gamma   90.00
#
_symmetry.space_group_name_H-M   'P 1'
#
loop_
_entity.id
_entity.type
_entity.pdbx_description
1 polymer ?
#
loop_
_entity_poly.entity_id
_entity_poly.type
_entity_poly.pdbx_seq_one_letter_code
_entity_poly.pdbx_strand_id
1 'polypeptide(L)'
;ASFGHLCTLLSTKTYGDLCEMEDSWKEPFSFWNRMRYHTINVSDERSLPLIKKMIAEYMQLFSSNKFNICADETFCLGKYKSKKLAEERGVHRLYIDYVKELAQFLVENGKIPMFWGDIIWNSPELMKELPESMICLNWGYAPEQREDETRAIAQTGAVQYLCPGVCGW
;
A
#
# COMPACT_ATOMS: atom_id res chain seq x y z
N ALA A 1 4.44 -4.85 -5.04
CA ALA A 1 3.21 -4.41 -4.39
C ALA A 1 2.91 -5.30 -3.20
N SER A 2 2.37 -4.73 -2.14
CA SER A 2 2.04 -5.47 -0.91
C SER A 2 0.59 -5.23 -0.46
N PHE A 3 -0.13 -4.37 -1.15
CA PHE A 3 -1.47 -3.97 -0.78
C PHE A 3 -2.38 -3.84 -2.01
N GLY A 4 -2.27 -2.74 -2.76
CA GLY A 4 -2.87 -2.59 -4.08
C GLY A 4 -2.02 -3.31 -5.15
N HIS A 5 -2.53 -3.40 -6.37
CA HIS A 5 -1.80 -3.92 -7.54
C HIS A 5 -1.19 -5.33 -7.39
N LEU A 6 -1.74 -6.18 -6.53
CA LEU A 6 -1.33 -7.59 -6.41
C LEU A 6 -1.89 -8.45 -7.56
N CYS A 7 -1.85 -7.89 -8.78
CA CYS A 7 -2.52 -8.41 -9.95
C CYS A 7 -2.16 -9.87 -10.26
N THR A 8 -0.86 -10.19 -10.25
CA THR A 8 -0.40 -11.54 -10.56
C THR A 8 -0.79 -12.54 -9.48
N LEU A 9 -0.71 -12.14 -8.20
CA LEU A 9 -1.05 -13.01 -7.08
C LEU A 9 -2.55 -13.28 -7.01
N LEU A 10 -3.34 -12.21 -6.96
CA LEU A 10 -4.77 -12.26 -6.68
C LEU A 10 -5.63 -12.66 -7.90
N SER A 11 -5.05 -12.73 -9.10
CA SER A 11 -5.70 -13.29 -10.28
C SER A 11 -5.53 -14.81 -10.41
N THR A 12 -4.89 -15.47 -9.45
CA THR A 12 -4.73 -16.91 -9.44
C THR A 12 -5.86 -17.59 -8.66
N LYS A 13 -6.15 -18.84 -9.03
CA LYS A 13 -7.12 -19.66 -8.28
C LYS A 13 -6.68 -19.91 -6.84
N THR A 14 -5.37 -19.95 -6.58
CA THR A 14 -4.78 -20.25 -5.26
C THR A 14 -4.94 -19.11 -4.26
N TYR A 15 -4.81 -17.87 -4.72
CA TYR A 15 -4.80 -16.69 -3.85
C TYR A 15 -5.92 -15.69 -4.15
N GLY A 16 -6.74 -15.96 -5.15
CA GLY A 16 -7.80 -15.05 -5.55
C GLY A 16 -8.89 -14.86 -4.49
N ASP A 17 -9.05 -15.80 -3.58
CA ASP A 17 -9.95 -15.69 -2.43
C ASP A 17 -9.47 -14.64 -1.40
N LEU A 18 -8.19 -14.27 -1.42
CA LEU A 18 -7.62 -13.16 -0.63
C LEU A 18 -7.83 -11.79 -1.29
N CYS A 19 -8.38 -11.72 -2.50
CA CYS A 19 -8.75 -10.45 -3.12
C CYS A 19 -9.93 -9.82 -2.40
N GLU A 20 -9.91 -8.49 -2.29
CA GLU A 20 -11.03 -7.71 -1.79
C GLU A 20 -12.30 -7.99 -2.59
N MET A 21 -12.18 -8.02 -3.92
CA MET A 21 -13.27 -8.36 -4.84
C MET A 21 -13.45 -9.89 -4.93
N GLU A 22 -14.68 -10.36 -4.82
CA GLU A 22 -15.02 -11.78 -4.99
C GLU A 22 -14.74 -12.25 -6.42
N ASP A 23 -14.35 -13.51 -6.53
CA ASP A 23 -14.15 -14.19 -7.82
C ASP A 23 -13.19 -13.49 -8.80
N SER A 24 -12.28 -12.65 -8.29
CA SER A 24 -11.33 -11.86 -9.08
C SER A 24 -10.48 -12.70 -10.06
N TRP A 25 -10.27 -13.98 -9.76
CA TRP A 25 -9.53 -14.92 -10.59
C TRP A 25 -10.36 -15.53 -11.73
N LYS A 26 -11.67 -15.40 -11.69
CA LYS A 26 -12.59 -15.92 -12.72
C LYS A 26 -12.76 -14.95 -13.89
N GLU A 27 -12.58 -13.67 -13.66
CA GLU A 27 -12.84 -12.62 -14.63
C GLU A 27 -11.66 -12.39 -15.58
N PRO A 28 -11.88 -12.32 -16.89
CA PRO A 28 -10.83 -12.00 -17.85
C PRO A 28 -10.50 -10.51 -17.85
N PHE A 29 -10.01 -9.99 -16.75
CA PHE A 29 -9.68 -8.58 -16.65
C PHE A 29 -8.59 -8.15 -17.62
N SER A 30 -8.77 -6.99 -18.24
CA SER A 30 -7.68 -6.27 -18.90
C SER A 30 -6.59 -5.90 -17.86
N PHE A 31 -5.39 -5.58 -18.33
CA PHE A 31 -4.31 -5.14 -17.45
C PHE A 31 -4.75 -4.00 -16.52
N TRP A 32 -5.40 -2.97 -17.05
CA TRP A 32 -5.88 -1.82 -16.31
C TRP A 32 -6.94 -2.17 -15.25
N ASN A 33 -7.84 -3.07 -15.58
CA ASN A 33 -8.83 -3.54 -14.62
C ASN A 33 -8.19 -4.36 -13.50
N ARG A 34 -7.17 -5.17 -13.82
CA ARG A 34 -6.41 -5.89 -12.77
C ARG A 34 -5.72 -4.93 -11.81
N MET A 35 -5.09 -3.88 -12.30
CA MET A 35 -4.48 -2.86 -11.44
C MET A 35 -5.50 -2.23 -10.50
N ARG A 36 -6.71 -1.97 -10.99
CA ARG A 36 -7.78 -1.34 -10.21
C ARG A 36 -8.42 -2.27 -9.18
N TYR A 37 -8.62 -3.54 -9.51
CA TYR A 37 -9.47 -4.45 -8.72
C TYR A 37 -8.70 -5.44 -7.84
N HIS A 38 -7.40 -5.57 -7.97
CA HIS A 38 -6.61 -6.54 -7.22
C HIS A 38 -5.96 -5.95 -5.96
N THR A 39 -6.79 -5.43 -5.05
CA THR A 39 -6.42 -5.06 -3.68
C THR A 39 -6.60 -6.27 -2.77
N ILE A 40 -5.65 -6.52 -1.87
CA ILE A 40 -5.76 -7.62 -0.90
C ILE A 40 -6.82 -7.30 0.17
N ASN A 41 -7.57 -8.29 0.58
CA ASN A 41 -8.55 -8.17 1.66
C ASN A 41 -7.84 -8.15 3.03
N VAL A 42 -7.77 -7.00 3.65
CA VAL A 42 -7.12 -6.81 4.96
C VAL A 42 -7.91 -7.40 6.13
N SER A 43 -9.17 -7.77 5.93
CA SER A 43 -9.99 -8.43 6.95
C SER A 43 -9.79 -9.94 7.01
N ASP A 44 -9.07 -10.53 6.05
CA ASP A 44 -8.72 -11.95 6.06
C ASP A 44 -7.40 -12.15 6.85
N GLU A 45 -7.47 -12.98 7.87
CA GLU A 45 -6.33 -13.26 8.76
C GLU A 45 -5.10 -13.84 8.06
N ARG A 46 -5.27 -14.42 6.87
CA ARG A 46 -4.20 -15.00 6.04
C ARG A 46 -3.43 -13.94 5.25
N SER A 47 -4.03 -12.77 5.02
CA SER A 47 -3.47 -11.74 4.15
C SER A 47 -2.15 -11.18 4.66
N LEU A 48 -2.13 -10.72 5.90
CA LEU A 48 -0.95 -10.10 6.49
C LEU A 48 0.23 -11.08 6.64
N PRO A 49 0.06 -12.32 7.17
CA PRO A 49 1.13 -13.32 7.22
C PRO A 49 1.70 -13.66 5.84
N LEU A 50 0.86 -13.79 4.81
CA LEU A 50 1.33 -14.06 3.45
C LEU A 50 2.23 -12.93 2.93
N ILE A 51 1.82 -11.69 3.09
CA ILE A 51 2.61 -10.54 2.63
C ILE A 51 3.90 -10.38 3.44
N LYS A 52 3.86 -10.57 4.77
CA LYS A 52 5.07 -10.57 5.59
C LYS A 52 6.07 -11.66 5.14
N LYS A 53 5.58 -12.85 4.79
CA LYS A 53 6.42 -13.93 4.25
C LYS A 53 7.06 -13.53 2.91
N MET A 54 6.29 -12.97 1.99
CA MET A 54 6.83 -12.48 0.71
C MET A 54 7.90 -11.40 0.92
N ILE A 55 7.64 -10.43 1.80
CA ILE A 55 8.62 -9.39 2.16
C ILE A 55 9.90 -10.01 2.72
N ALA A 56 9.79 -11.00 3.61
CA ALA A 56 10.94 -11.68 4.20
C ALA A 56 11.82 -12.37 3.14
N GLU A 57 11.20 -13.02 2.15
CA GLU A 57 11.93 -13.64 1.03
C GLU A 57 12.62 -12.58 0.18
N TYR A 58 11.95 -11.48 -0.16
CA TYR A 58 12.54 -10.39 -0.94
C TYR A 58 13.68 -9.68 -0.19
N MET A 59 13.59 -9.49 1.11
CA MET A 59 14.67 -8.87 1.91
C MET A 59 16.00 -9.59 1.80
N GLN A 60 15.99 -10.88 1.54
CA GLN A 60 17.21 -11.69 1.38
C GLN A 60 17.89 -11.47 0.02
N LEU A 61 17.16 -10.96 -0.97
CA LEU A 61 17.67 -10.78 -2.33
C LEU A 61 18.37 -9.43 -2.54
N PHE A 62 18.16 -8.47 -1.63
CA PHE A 62 18.66 -7.11 -1.78
C PHE A 62 19.49 -6.64 -0.59
N SER A 63 20.64 -6.06 -0.86
CA SER A 63 21.54 -5.50 0.17
C SER A 63 21.08 -4.16 0.72
N SER A 64 20.12 -3.49 0.07
CA SER A 64 19.58 -2.21 0.54
C SER A 64 18.96 -2.32 1.94
N ASN A 65 19.20 -1.33 2.78
CA ASN A 65 18.50 -1.17 4.05
C ASN A 65 17.12 -0.49 3.90
N LYS A 66 16.78 0.01 2.71
CA LYS A 66 15.46 0.57 2.40
C LYS A 66 14.60 -0.45 1.68
N PHE A 67 13.33 -0.53 2.06
CA PHE A 67 12.38 -1.45 1.45
C PHE A 67 11.05 -0.75 1.18
N ASN A 68 10.66 -0.68 -0.10
CA ASN A 68 9.39 -0.07 -0.49
C ASN A 68 8.27 -1.12 -0.49
N ILE A 69 7.30 -0.96 0.40
CA ILE A 69 6.09 -1.79 0.45
C ILE A 69 5.05 -1.39 -0.60
N CYS A 70 5.28 -0.33 -1.34
CA CYS A 70 4.34 0.30 -2.30
C CYS A 70 3.10 0.87 -1.59
N ALA A 71 2.04 0.11 -1.43
CA ALA A 71 0.79 0.47 -0.74
C ALA A 71 -0.03 1.60 -1.41
N ASP A 72 0.24 1.87 -2.68
CA ASP A 72 -0.47 2.83 -3.51
C ASP A 72 -1.80 2.26 -4.04
N GLU A 73 -2.68 3.17 -4.43
CA GLU A 73 -3.88 2.92 -5.24
C GLU A 73 -4.74 1.73 -4.76
N THR A 74 -5.01 1.67 -3.46
CA THR A 74 -5.84 0.62 -2.86
C THR A 74 -7.33 0.82 -3.16
N PHE A 75 -7.68 0.88 -4.44
CA PHE A 75 -9.01 1.31 -4.94
C PHE A 75 -10.20 0.51 -4.41
N CYS A 76 -10.00 -0.75 -4.06
CA CYS A 76 -11.07 -1.64 -3.62
C CYS A 76 -11.19 -1.76 -2.10
N LEU A 77 -10.25 -1.18 -1.34
CA LEU A 77 -10.26 -1.26 0.12
C LEU A 77 -11.57 -0.73 0.69
N GLY A 78 -12.23 -1.53 1.51
CA GLY A 78 -13.49 -1.16 2.14
C GLY A 78 -14.71 -1.18 1.23
N LYS A 79 -14.61 -1.70 0.01
CA LYS A 79 -15.73 -1.68 -0.96
C LYS A 79 -16.43 -3.02 -1.15
N TYR A 80 -15.75 -4.12 -0.84
CA TYR A 80 -16.26 -5.48 -1.03
C TYR A 80 -16.21 -6.28 0.27
N LYS A 81 -15.30 -7.24 0.41
CA LYS A 81 -15.22 -8.12 1.58
C LYS A 81 -14.95 -7.38 2.89
N SER A 82 -14.11 -6.35 2.87
CA SER A 82 -13.83 -5.53 4.06
C SER A 82 -14.82 -4.38 4.27
N LYS A 83 -15.90 -4.29 3.48
CA LYS A 83 -16.88 -3.19 3.55
C LYS A 83 -17.45 -2.97 4.94
N LYS A 84 -17.93 -4.03 5.58
CA LYS A 84 -18.48 -3.94 6.94
C LYS A 84 -17.47 -3.38 7.93
N LEU A 85 -16.23 -3.87 7.88
CA LEU A 85 -15.16 -3.40 8.74
C LEU A 85 -14.81 -1.93 8.47
N ALA A 86 -14.87 -1.50 7.20
CA ALA A 86 -14.66 -0.11 6.82
C ALA A 86 -15.80 0.82 7.28
N GLU A 87 -17.04 0.33 7.28
CA GLU A 87 -18.19 1.07 7.82
C GLU A 87 -18.08 1.26 9.35
N GLU A 88 -17.54 0.27 10.07
CA GLU A 88 -17.36 0.31 11.53
C GLU A 88 -16.14 1.15 11.95
N ARG A 89 -15.03 1.08 11.24
CA ARG A 89 -13.73 1.65 11.65
C ARG A 89 -13.22 2.80 10.78
N GLY A 90 -13.78 2.97 9.59
CA GLY A 90 -13.28 3.88 8.57
C GLY A 90 -12.22 3.26 7.66
N VAL A 91 -12.29 3.55 6.36
CA VAL A 91 -11.37 3.01 5.35
C VAL A 91 -9.92 3.44 5.59
N HIS A 92 -9.69 4.68 6.01
CA HIS A 92 -8.35 5.19 6.33
C HIS A 92 -7.72 4.45 7.51
N ARG A 93 -8.54 4.05 8.48
CA ARG A 93 -8.08 3.23 9.62
C ARG A 93 -7.63 1.85 9.18
N LEU A 94 -8.38 1.20 8.30
CA LEU A 94 -7.99 -0.09 7.74
C LEU A 94 -6.65 0.01 6.99
N TYR A 95 -6.49 1.06 6.20
CA TYR A 95 -5.27 1.33 5.46
C TYR A 95 -4.07 1.49 6.40
N ILE A 96 -4.17 2.41 7.35
CA ILE A 96 -3.03 2.75 8.21
C ILE A 96 -2.64 1.59 9.14
N ASP A 97 -3.61 0.84 9.67
CA ASP A 97 -3.33 -0.32 10.51
C ASP A 97 -2.55 -1.39 9.74
N TYR A 98 -2.94 -1.66 8.49
CA TYR A 98 -2.24 -2.64 7.65
C TYR A 98 -0.82 -2.18 7.27
N VAL A 99 -0.67 -0.92 6.84
CA VAL A 99 0.63 -0.33 6.51
C VAL A 99 1.55 -0.32 7.73
N LYS A 100 1.04 0.03 8.90
CA LYS A 100 1.78 0.04 10.17
C LYS A 100 2.34 -1.34 10.51
N GLU A 101 1.54 -2.40 10.37
CA GLU A 101 1.97 -3.77 10.61
C GLU A 101 3.12 -4.21 9.68
N LEU A 102 3.06 -3.83 8.40
CA LEU A 102 4.14 -4.11 7.45
C LEU A 102 5.39 -3.27 7.73
N ALA A 103 5.21 -2.00 8.06
CA ALA A 103 6.30 -1.10 8.39
C ALA A 103 7.03 -1.55 9.66
N GLN A 104 6.29 -1.90 10.70
CA GLN A 104 6.86 -2.41 11.95
C GLN A 104 7.65 -3.70 11.71
N PHE A 105 7.11 -4.63 10.93
CA PHE A 105 7.81 -5.85 10.55
C PHE A 105 9.15 -5.57 9.85
N LEU A 106 9.21 -4.56 8.97
CA LEU A 106 10.45 -4.15 8.32
C LEU A 106 11.45 -3.57 9.31
N VAL A 107 11.01 -2.69 10.22
CA VAL A 107 11.87 -2.10 11.27
C VAL A 107 12.46 -3.18 12.17
N GLU A 108 11.67 -4.16 12.60
CA GLU A 108 12.13 -5.31 13.40
C GLU A 108 13.18 -6.16 12.67
N ASN A 109 13.16 -6.14 11.33
CA ASN A 109 14.15 -6.80 10.48
C ASN A 109 15.30 -5.86 10.01
N GLY A 110 15.48 -4.72 10.65
CA GLY A 110 16.58 -3.78 10.40
C GLY A 110 16.45 -3.01 9.08
N LYS A 111 15.24 -2.91 8.52
CA LYS A 111 14.97 -2.17 7.29
C LYS A 111 14.30 -0.83 7.59
N ILE A 112 14.50 0.14 6.68
CA ILE A 112 13.81 1.41 6.66
C ILE A 112 12.61 1.26 5.70
N PRO A 113 11.37 1.29 6.20
CA PRO A 113 10.18 1.12 5.36
C PRO A 113 9.95 2.36 4.50
N MET A 114 9.48 2.15 3.28
CA MET A 114 9.05 3.19 2.35
C MET A 114 7.68 2.81 1.79
N PHE A 115 6.88 3.80 1.42
CA PHE A 115 5.57 3.59 0.76
C PHE A 115 5.20 4.76 -0.14
N TRP A 116 4.31 4.53 -1.10
CA TRP A 116 3.74 5.59 -1.94
C TRP A 116 2.64 6.33 -1.18
N GLY A 117 2.69 7.66 -1.17
CA GLY A 117 1.93 8.51 -0.26
C GLY A 117 0.51 8.88 -0.68
N ASP A 118 0.03 8.45 -1.85
CA ASP A 118 -1.24 8.91 -2.43
C ASP A 118 -2.47 8.75 -1.53
N ILE A 119 -2.52 7.69 -0.74
CA ILE A 119 -3.65 7.47 0.19
C ILE A 119 -3.54 8.40 1.41
N ILE A 120 -2.32 8.69 1.87
CA ILE A 120 -2.08 9.51 3.06
C ILE A 120 -2.28 11.01 2.81
N TRP A 121 -2.29 11.47 1.56
CA TRP A 121 -2.50 12.89 1.24
C TRP A 121 -3.81 13.46 1.81
N ASN A 122 -4.84 12.62 1.94
CA ASN A 122 -6.14 13.04 2.48
C ASN A 122 -6.21 13.02 4.02
N SER A 123 -5.21 12.44 4.67
CA SER A 123 -5.14 12.29 6.14
C SER A 123 -3.68 12.28 6.60
N PRO A 124 -2.91 13.35 6.34
CA PRO A 124 -1.47 13.36 6.59
C PRO A 124 -1.10 13.20 8.07
N GLU A 125 -2.00 13.52 8.98
CA GLU A 125 -1.84 13.31 10.43
C GLU A 125 -1.60 11.84 10.80
N LEU A 126 -2.07 10.89 9.99
CA LEU A 126 -1.86 9.46 10.19
C LEU A 126 -0.39 9.04 10.03
N MET A 127 0.45 9.87 9.39
CA MET A 127 1.90 9.64 9.36
C MET A 127 2.50 9.51 10.76
N LYS A 128 1.94 10.19 11.76
CA LYS A 128 2.41 10.12 13.15
C LYS A 128 2.19 8.77 13.83
N GLU A 129 1.38 7.92 13.23
CA GLU A 129 1.12 6.57 13.73
C GLU A 129 2.06 5.51 13.14
N LEU A 130 2.80 5.88 12.09
CA LEU A 130 3.79 5.04 11.45
C LEU A 130 5.16 5.16 12.14
N PRO A 131 6.07 4.20 11.96
CA PRO A 131 7.44 4.32 12.50
C PRO A 131 8.12 5.62 12.02
N GLU A 132 8.86 6.30 12.91
CA GLU A 132 9.58 7.55 12.59
C GLU A 132 10.54 7.40 11.41
N SER A 133 11.10 6.22 11.22
CA SER A 133 12.00 5.91 10.09
C SER A 133 11.28 5.73 8.75
N MET A 134 9.95 5.73 8.73
CA MET A 134 9.19 5.52 7.50
C MET A 134 9.32 6.69 6.53
N ILE A 135 9.62 6.38 5.28
CA ILE A 135 9.78 7.36 4.22
C ILE A 135 8.53 7.37 3.33
N CYS A 136 7.90 8.53 3.21
CA CYS A 136 6.81 8.75 2.28
C CYS A 136 7.36 9.10 0.89
N LEU A 137 6.96 8.36 -0.14
CA LEU A 137 7.27 8.65 -1.53
C LEU A 137 6.11 9.45 -2.12
N ASN A 138 6.29 10.75 -2.26
CA ASN A 138 5.28 11.66 -2.80
C ASN A 138 5.45 11.74 -4.32
N TRP A 139 4.59 11.04 -5.05
CA TRP A 139 4.68 10.88 -6.49
C TRP A 139 3.65 11.73 -7.25
N GLY A 140 3.93 12.01 -8.51
CA GLY A 140 2.99 12.70 -9.39
C GLY A 140 3.47 12.68 -10.84
N TYR A 141 2.51 12.78 -11.77
CA TYR A 141 2.75 12.81 -13.21
C TYR A 141 2.40 14.16 -13.85
N ALA A 142 1.78 15.06 -13.08
CA ALA A 142 1.45 16.39 -13.56
C ALA A 142 2.73 17.26 -13.70
N PRO A 143 2.75 18.22 -14.63
CA PRO A 143 3.85 19.17 -14.74
C PRO A 143 4.06 19.99 -13.46
N GLU A 144 2.97 20.28 -12.76
CA GLU A 144 2.99 20.99 -11.48
C GLU A 144 3.04 20.01 -10.33
N GLN A 145 3.93 20.27 -9.38
CA GLN A 145 4.05 19.47 -8.18
C GLN A 145 2.83 19.68 -7.28
N ARG A 146 2.50 18.66 -6.51
CA ARG A 146 1.47 18.71 -5.47
C ARG A 146 2.02 19.40 -4.22
N GLU A 147 2.12 20.73 -4.25
CA GLU A 147 2.75 21.49 -3.18
C GLU A 147 2.00 21.37 -1.85
N ASP A 148 0.67 21.37 -1.89
CA ASP A 148 -0.15 21.31 -0.68
C ASP A 148 0.01 19.97 0.04
N GLU A 149 -0.01 18.85 -0.68
CA GLU A 149 0.22 17.53 -0.13
C GLU A 149 1.66 17.39 0.41
N THR A 150 2.64 17.89 -0.35
CA THR A 150 4.04 17.90 0.06
C THR A 150 4.22 18.68 1.37
N ARG A 151 3.60 19.85 1.47
CA ARG A 151 3.64 20.70 2.66
C ARG A 151 2.93 20.06 3.85
N ALA A 152 1.77 19.44 3.62
CA ALA A 152 1.01 18.77 4.66
C ALA A 152 1.80 17.57 5.26
N ILE A 153 2.45 16.76 4.43
CA ILE A 153 3.32 15.67 4.91
C ILE A 153 4.52 16.24 5.67
N ALA A 154 5.18 17.30 5.16
CA ALA A 154 6.31 17.92 5.83
C ALA A 154 5.95 18.46 7.24
N GLN A 155 4.75 18.99 7.42
CA GLN A 155 4.25 19.47 8.72
C GLN A 155 4.08 18.36 9.77
N THR A 156 4.00 17.11 9.35
CA THR A 156 3.98 15.95 10.28
C THR A 156 5.35 15.62 10.85
N GLY A 157 6.42 16.15 10.27
CA GLY A 157 7.81 15.81 10.59
C GLY A 157 8.34 14.56 9.86
N ALA A 158 7.51 13.92 9.04
CA ALA A 158 7.90 12.72 8.32
C ALA A 158 8.91 13.02 7.21
N VAL A 159 9.84 12.08 7.00
CA VAL A 159 10.74 12.12 5.84
C VAL A 159 9.95 11.81 4.58
N GLN A 160 10.12 12.62 3.53
CA GLN A 160 9.53 12.36 2.24
C GLN A 160 10.53 12.53 1.11
N TYR A 161 10.33 11.76 0.04
CA TYR A 161 11.03 11.92 -1.23
C TYR A 161 10.02 12.36 -2.29
N LEU A 162 10.36 13.39 -3.05
CA LEU A 162 9.58 13.82 -4.20
C LEU A 162 9.94 12.94 -5.39
N CYS A 163 8.95 12.31 -6.00
CA CYS A 163 9.09 11.35 -7.08
C CYS A 163 8.31 11.81 -8.32
N PRO A 164 8.73 12.90 -9.00
CA PRO A 164 8.06 13.38 -10.20
C PRO A 164 8.26 12.38 -11.34
N GLY A 165 7.16 12.04 -12.01
CA GLY A 165 7.21 11.27 -13.25
C GLY A 165 7.46 12.21 -14.44
N VAL A 166 8.58 12.02 -15.13
CA VAL A 166 8.89 12.77 -16.35
C VAL A 166 8.60 11.89 -17.55
N CYS A 167 7.60 12.28 -18.36
CA CYS A 167 7.19 11.55 -19.56
C CYS A 167 6.89 10.06 -19.32
N GLY A 168 6.32 9.73 -18.20
CA GLY A 168 6.08 8.34 -17.79
C GLY A 168 4.90 7.65 -18.50
N TRP A 169 4.11 8.39 -19.28
CA TRP A 169 2.93 7.90 -19.99
C TRP A 169 2.91 8.41 -21.42
#